data_050335577ec905d3e946a892f0556048
#
_entry.id   050335577ec905d3e946a892f0556048
#
_cell.length_a   1.000
_cell.length_b   1.000
_cell.length_c   1.000
_cell.angle_alpha   90.00
_cell.angle_beta   90.00
_cell.angle_gamma   90.00
#
_symmetry.space_group_name_H-M   'P 1'
#
loop_
_entity.id
_entity.type
_entity.pdbx_description
1 polymer ?
#
loop_
_entity_poly.entity_id
_entity_poly.type
_entity_poly.pdbx_seq_one_letter_code
_entity_poly.pdbx_strand_id
1 'polypeptide(L)'
;TFQLSIEGTPETNDARRGDGHYAAVMKAMDLLKKYGIIFGTSICYTRANIEAVTSDEFLRMISEKGARFGFYFHYMPVGNNAVADLMPTMEQREYMIKRIREIRFPQCDIGFFPMDFQNDGEYVGGCIAGGRNYFHINSAGDAEPCVFIHFSNTNIHENSILEILQSPLFMAYH
;
A
#
# COMPACT_ATOMS: atom_id res chain seq x y z
N THR A 1 -11.35 -6.56 -7.00
CA THR A 1 -10.51 -7.39 -6.09
C THR A 1 -10.46 -6.75 -4.72
N PHE A 2 -10.68 -7.53 -3.68
CA PHE A 2 -10.66 -7.04 -2.30
C PHE A 2 -9.22 -6.92 -1.79
N GLN A 3 -8.95 -5.89 -0.99
CA GLN A 3 -7.72 -5.72 -0.24
C GLN A 3 -8.08 -5.48 1.22
N LEU A 4 -7.50 -6.28 2.11
CA LEU A 4 -7.69 -6.17 3.54
C LEU A 4 -6.47 -5.52 4.17
N SER A 5 -6.70 -4.46 4.93
CA SER A 5 -5.61 -3.77 5.63
C SER A 5 -5.17 -4.54 6.87
N ILE A 6 -3.87 -4.83 6.98
CA ILE A 6 -3.27 -5.54 8.11
C ILE A 6 -1.85 -5.02 8.37
N GLU A 7 -1.44 -4.94 9.65
CA GLU A 7 -0.21 -4.26 10.06
C GLU A 7 0.75 -5.17 10.88
N GLY A 8 0.70 -6.48 10.66
CA GLY A 8 1.57 -7.45 11.34
C GLY A 8 0.85 -8.26 12.41
N THR A 9 1.33 -8.24 13.65
CA THR A 9 0.76 -8.96 14.79
C THR A 9 -0.54 -8.32 15.29
N PRO A 10 -1.35 -9.02 16.11
CA PRO A 10 -2.52 -8.40 16.75
C PRO A 10 -2.19 -7.07 17.44
N GLU A 11 -1.07 -7.03 18.17
CA GLU A 11 -0.64 -5.84 18.93
C GLU A 11 -0.28 -4.68 18.00
N THR A 12 0.53 -4.91 16.97
CA THR A 12 0.95 -3.86 16.03
C THR A 12 -0.21 -3.39 15.17
N ASN A 13 -1.11 -4.29 14.82
CA ASN A 13 -2.29 -3.99 14.04
C ASN A 13 -3.29 -3.14 14.82
N ASP A 14 -3.68 -3.60 16.01
CA ASP A 14 -4.72 -2.96 16.81
C ASP A 14 -4.24 -1.64 17.41
N ALA A 15 -2.94 -1.51 17.74
CA ALA A 15 -2.34 -0.24 18.14
C ALA A 15 -2.51 0.87 17.07
N ARG A 16 -2.53 0.52 15.79
CA ARG A 16 -2.69 1.48 14.68
C ARG A 16 -4.14 1.64 14.23
N ARG A 17 -4.91 0.56 14.22
CA ARG A 17 -6.23 0.51 13.57
C ARG A 17 -7.40 0.44 14.55
N GLY A 18 -7.11 0.31 15.83
CA GLY A 18 -8.09 0.18 16.90
C GLY A 18 -8.32 -1.27 17.32
N ASP A 19 -8.75 -1.43 18.56
CA ASP A 19 -8.98 -2.72 19.20
C ASP A 19 -9.95 -3.61 18.42
N GLY A 20 -9.57 -4.88 18.26
CA GLY A 20 -10.39 -5.88 17.59
C GLY A 20 -10.35 -5.85 16.06
N HIS A 21 -9.63 -4.89 15.46
CA HIS A 21 -9.50 -4.81 14.00
C HIS A 21 -8.80 -6.06 13.44
N TYR A 22 -7.73 -6.55 14.09
CA TYR A 22 -7.04 -7.76 13.68
C TYR A 22 -7.98 -8.97 13.59
N ALA A 23 -8.79 -9.20 14.63
CA ALA A 23 -9.75 -10.30 14.66
C ALA A 23 -10.80 -10.18 13.54
N ALA A 24 -11.27 -8.96 13.26
CA ALA A 24 -12.21 -8.70 12.18
C ALA A 24 -11.60 -9.02 10.80
N VAL A 25 -10.34 -8.64 10.57
CA VAL A 25 -9.61 -8.93 9.32
C VAL A 25 -9.40 -10.43 9.16
N MET A 26 -8.99 -11.15 10.21
CA MET A 26 -8.85 -12.62 10.16
C MET A 26 -10.17 -13.30 9.77
N LYS A 27 -11.29 -12.88 10.35
CA LYS A 27 -12.62 -13.39 10.00
C LYS A 27 -12.99 -13.06 8.54
N ALA A 28 -12.68 -11.88 8.06
CA ALA A 28 -12.91 -11.48 6.67
C ALA A 28 -12.10 -12.34 5.69
N MET A 29 -10.82 -12.62 5.99
CA MET A 29 -9.98 -13.52 5.19
C MET A 29 -10.59 -14.93 5.12
N ASP A 30 -11.03 -15.48 6.25
CA ASP A 30 -11.66 -16.81 6.30
C ASP A 30 -12.93 -16.86 5.44
N LEU A 31 -13.74 -15.80 5.46
CA LEU A 31 -14.94 -15.70 4.62
C LEU A 31 -14.61 -15.64 3.14
N LEU A 32 -13.67 -14.78 2.74
CA LEU A 32 -13.25 -14.65 1.35
C LEU A 32 -12.66 -15.96 0.82
N LYS A 33 -11.83 -16.62 1.62
CA LYS A 33 -11.28 -17.94 1.31
C LYS A 33 -12.39 -19.00 1.15
N LYS A 34 -13.34 -19.04 2.08
CA LYS A 34 -14.49 -19.97 2.05
C LYS A 34 -15.30 -19.85 0.76
N TYR A 35 -15.47 -18.63 0.25
CA TYR A 35 -16.24 -18.39 -0.97
C TYR A 35 -15.38 -18.37 -2.24
N GLY A 36 -14.10 -18.73 -2.16
CA GLY A 36 -13.20 -18.78 -3.33
C GLY A 36 -12.92 -17.41 -3.95
N ILE A 37 -13.07 -16.33 -3.17
CA ILE A 37 -12.86 -14.96 -3.67
C ILE A 37 -11.38 -14.63 -3.58
N ILE A 38 -10.79 -14.23 -4.71
CA ILE A 38 -9.39 -13.76 -4.76
C ILE A 38 -9.28 -12.42 -4.07
N PHE A 39 -8.37 -12.33 -3.09
CA PHE A 39 -8.09 -11.10 -2.36
C PHE A 39 -6.61 -10.95 -2.03
N GLY A 40 -6.22 -9.75 -1.69
CA GLY A 40 -4.90 -9.39 -1.22
C GLY A 40 -4.93 -8.61 0.10
N THR A 41 -3.76 -8.14 0.50
CA THR A 41 -3.58 -7.30 1.69
C THR A 41 -3.05 -5.92 1.31
N SER A 42 -3.34 -4.93 2.15
CA SER A 42 -2.73 -3.61 2.12
C SER A 42 -2.00 -3.41 3.44
N ILE A 43 -0.71 -3.19 3.38
CA ILE A 43 0.19 -3.18 4.54
C ILE A 43 0.93 -1.85 4.55
N CYS A 44 0.72 -1.04 5.59
CA CYS A 44 1.54 0.13 5.82
C CYS A 44 2.68 -0.23 6.77
N TYR A 45 3.90 -0.33 6.25
CA TYR A 45 5.05 -0.59 7.10
C TYR A 45 5.63 0.71 7.67
N THR A 46 6.03 0.61 8.93
CA THR A 46 6.59 1.68 9.73
C THR A 46 7.94 1.24 10.29
N ARG A 47 8.67 2.16 10.92
CA ARG A 47 9.87 1.82 11.69
C ARG A 47 9.64 0.73 12.72
N ALA A 48 8.43 0.66 13.31
CA ALA A 48 8.11 -0.24 14.41
C ALA A 48 7.65 -1.63 13.97
N ASN A 49 7.03 -1.78 12.79
CA ASN A 49 6.41 -3.05 12.39
C ASN A 49 7.07 -3.74 11.19
N ILE A 50 8.08 -3.14 10.58
CA ILE A 50 8.68 -3.65 9.34
C ILE A 50 9.15 -5.10 9.46
N GLU A 51 9.77 -5.48 10.58
CA GLU A 51 10.22 -6.86 10.82
C GLU A 51 9.03 -7.82 10.91
N ALA A 52 7.97 -7.43 11.63
CA ALA A 52 6.78 -8.24 11.79
C ALA A 52 6.08 -8.50 10.45
N VAL A 53 5.86 -7.43 9.63
CA VAL A 53 5.11 -7.53 8.36
C VAL A 53 5.90 -8.18 7.22
N THR A 54 7.21 -8.39 7.41
CA THR A 54 8.08 -9.04 6.42
C THR A 54 8.59 -10.41 6.87
N SER A 55 8.23 -10.85 8.09
CA SER A 55 8.62 -12.17 8.60
C SER A 55 7.98 -13.30 7.79
N ASP A 56 8.69 -14.41 7.66
CA ASP A 56 8.16 -15.62 7.01
C ASP A 56 6.89 -16.11 7.70
N GLU A 57 6.83 -16.03 9.02
CA GLU A 57 5.67 -16.42 9.82
C GLU A 57 4.42 -15.62 9.43
N PHE A 58 4.52 -14.30 9.39
CA PHE A 58 3.42 -13.44 8.99
C PHE A 58 2.99 -13.70 7.55
N LEU A 59 3.93 -13.81 6.62
CA LEU A 59 3.66 -14.03 5.21
C LEU A 59 3.00 -15.39 4.95
N ARG A 60 3.46 -16.45 5.60
CA ARG A 60 2.83 -17.76 5.55
C ARG A 60 1.43 -17.73 6.13
N MET A 61 1.24 -17.09 7.26
CA MET A 61 -0.07 -16.95 7.90
C MET A 61 -1.08 -16.29 6.97
N ILE A 62 -0.78 -15.14 6.36
CA ILE A 62 -1.71 -14.47 5.44
C ILE A 62 -1.94 -15.26 4.15
N SER A 63 -0.91 -15.95 3.63
CA SER A 63 -1.03 -16.85 2.48
C SER A 63 -1.92 -18.06 2.78
N GLU A 64 -1.76 -18.69 3.92
CA GLU A 64 -2.62 -19.79 4.40
C GLU A 64 -4.06 -19.35 4.63
N LYS A 65 -4.26 -18.10 5.07
CA LYS A 65 -5.58 -17.47 5.15
C LYS A 65 -6.20 -17.18 3.78
N GLY A 66 -5.44 -17.29 2.70
CA GLY A 66 -5.92 -17.19 1.31
C GLY A 66 -5.54 -15.90 0.59
N ALA A 67 -4.80 -14.98 1.21
CA ALA A 67 -4.25 -13.81 0.52
C ALA A 67 -3.23 -14.26 -0.52
N ARG A 68 -3.30 -13.71 -1.74
CA ARG A 68 -2.41 -14.09 -2.85
C ARG A 68 -1.42 -13.01 -3.23
N PHE A 69 -1.71 -11.77 -2.89
CA PHE A 69 -0.85 -10.62 -3.14
C PHE A 69 -1.00 -9.59 -2.03
N GLY A 70 -0.05 -8.65 -1.96
CA GLY A 70 -0.16 -7.53 -1.03
C GLY A 70 0.59 -6.31 -1.51
N PHE A 71 -0.01 -5.15 -1.27
CA PHE A 71 0.67 -3.87 -1.43
C PHE A 71 1.33 -3.47 -0.13
N TYR A 72 2.60 -3.17 -0.19
CA TYR A 72 3.36 -2.56 0.88
C TYR A 72 3.51 -1.07 0.59
N PHE A 73 3.09 -0.25 1.56
CA PHE A 73 3.26 1.19 1.54
C PHE A 73 4.14 1.59 2.71
N HIS A 74 5.21 2.32 2.48
CA HIS A 74 5.92 2.87 3.61
C HIS A 74 5.13 4.03 4.23
N TYR A 75 5.20 4.15 5.54
CA TYR A 75 4.51 5.23 6.24
C TYR A 75 5.07 6.59 5.79
N MET A 76 4.16 7.46 5.35
CA MET A 76 4.44 8.85 4.99
C MET A 76 3.82 9.76 6.06
N PRO A 77 4.60 10.66 6.70
CA PRO A 77 4.09 11.54 7.75
C PRO A 77 3.35 12.75 7.15
N VAL A 78 2.19 12.49 6.51
CA VAL A 78 1.33 13.51 5.91
C VAL A 78 -0.02 13.56 6.62
N GLY A 79 -0.67 14.72 6.59
CA GLY A 79 -1.96 14.94 7.22
C GLY A 79 -1.87 15.35 8.68
N ASN A 80 -3.04 15.45 9.32
CA ASN A 80 -3.14 15.81 10.74
C ASN A 80 -2.59 14.68 11.62
N ASN A 81 -1.89 15.05 12.70
CA ASN A 81 -1.29 14.10 13.65
C ASN A 81 -0.23 13.16 13.04
N ALA A 82 0.45 13.60 11.98
CA ALA A 82 1.57 12.87 11.40
C ALA A 82 2.70 12.67 12.43
N VAL A 83 3.21 11.44 12.56
CA VAL A 83 4.27 11.06 13.52
C VAL A 83 5.54 10.71 12.75
N ALA A 84 6.50 11.63 12.69
CA ALA A 84 7.74 11.45 11.93
C ALA A 84 8.54 10.21 12.38
N ASP A 85 8.50 9.87 13.67
CA ASP A 85 9.22 8.72 14.23
C ASP A 85 8.73 7.36 13.73
N LEU A 86 7.55 7.30 13.12
CA LEU A 86 7.06 6.07 12.47
C LEU A 86 7.65 5.86 11.07
N MET A 87 8.30 6.86 10.50
CA MET A 87 8.90 6.74 9.18
C MET A 87 10.06 5.74 9.19
N PRO A 88 10.10 4.78 8.26
CA PRO A 88 11.21 3.82 8.16
C PRO A 88 12.54 4.55 7.92
N THR A 89 13.61 4.03 8.52
CA THR A 89 14.98 4.51 8.24
C THR A 89 15.42 4.14 6.83
N MET A 90 16.54 4.72 6.37
CA MET A 90 17.13 4.35 5.07
C MET A 90 17.50 2.87 5.04
N GLU A 91 18.12 2.36 6.09
CA GLU A 91 18.52 0.96 6.21
C GLU A 91 17.30 0.02 6.16
N GLN A 92 16.21 0.41 6.81
CA GLN A 92 14.95 -0.34 6.78
C GLN A 92 14.31 -0.32 5.40
N ARG A 93 14.39 0.78 4.67
CA ARG A 93 13.91 0.85 3.29
C ARG A 93 14.75 -0.01 2.34
N GLU A 94 16.07 -0.01 2.48
CA GLU A 94 16.97 -0.90 1.73
C GLU A 94 16.71 -2.38 2.06
N TYR A 95 16.49 -2.69 3.34
CA TYR A 95 16.06 -4.02 3.75
C TYR A 95 14.76 -4.42 3.07
N MET A 96 13.76 -3.54 3.06
CA MET A 96 12.45 -3.81 2.44
C MET A 96 12.58 -4.15 0.95
N ILE A 97 13.37 -3.36 0.19
CA ILE A 97 13.62 -3.61 -1.23
C ILE A 97 14.21 -5.01 -1.46
N LYS A 98 15.21 -5.39 -0.66
CA LYS A 98 15.86 -6.70 -0.76
C LYS A 98 14.86 -7.81 -0.41
N ARG A 99 14.14 -7.66 0.70
CA ARG A 99 13.22 -8.65 1.22
C ARG A 99 12.05 -8.91 0.27
N ILE A 100 11.45 -7.87 -0.31
CA ILE A 100 10.40 -8.02 -1.33
C ILE A 100 10.89 -8.81 -2.54
N ARG A 101 12.10 -8.54 -2.99
CA ARG A 101 12.71 -9.30 -4.11
C ARG A 101 12.92 -10.78 -3.75
N GLU A 102 13.42 -11.07 -2.55
CA GLU A 102 13.59 -12.45 -2.08
C GLU A 102 12.27 -13.24 -2.08
N ILE A 103 11.18 -12.62 -1.58
CA ILE A 103 9.86 -13.26 -1.54
C ILE A 103 9.31 -13.53 -2.95
N ARG A 104 9.64 -12.71 -3.93
CA ARG A 104 9.22 -12.87 -5.33
C ARG A 104 9.99 -13.95 -6.09
N PHE A 105 11.12 -14.42 -5.57
CA PHE A 105 11.90 -15.45 -6.26
C PHE A 105 11.13 -16.78 -6.30
N PRO A 106 11.26 -17.55 -7.43
CA PRO A 106 10.56 -18.82 -7.60
C PRO A 106 10.88 -19.87 -6.52
N GLN A 107 12.01 -19.72 -5.84
CA GLN A 107 12.42 -20.63 -4.74
C GLN A 107 11.68 -20.35 -3.43
N CYS A 108 11.01 -19.18 -3.32
CA CYS A 108 10.20 -18.87 -2.15
C CYS A 108 8.86 -19.61 -2.23
N ASP A 109 8.60 -20.47 -1.25
CA ASP A 109 7.42 -21.34 -1.20
C ASP A 109 6.21 -20.72 -0.43
N ILE A 110 6.27 -19.42 -0.14
CA ILE A 110 5.24 -18.74 0.66
C ILE A 110 3.90 -18.63 -0.08
N GLY A 111 3.92 -18.58 -1.42
CA GLY A 111 2.68 -18.50 -2.22
C GLY A 111 1.96 -17.15 -2.12
N PHE A 112 2.70 -16.07 -1.84
CA PHE A 112 2.22 -14.70 -1.72
C PHE A 112 3.08 -13.77 -2.58
N PHE A 113 2.45 -12.88 -3.36
CA PHE A 113 3.15 -11.93 -4.21
C PHE A 113 3.11 -10.51 -3.62
N PRO A 114 4.20 -10.03 -3.01
CA PRO A 114 4.29 -8.67 -2.46
C PRO A 114 4.59 -7.67 -3.58
N MET A 115 3.99 -6.47 -3.48
CA MET A 115 4.25 -5.30 -4.32
C MET A 115 4.67 -4.15 -3.43
N ASP A 116 5.83 -3.56 -3.69
CA ASP A 116 6.31 -2.39 -2.96
C ASP A 116 5.94 -1.11 -3.73
N PHE A 117 4.88 -0.46 -3.29
CA PHE A 117 4.27 0.64 -4.02
C PHE A 117 5.26 1.77 -4.35
N GLN A 118 6.16 2.10 -3.44
CA GLN A 118 7.11 3.20 -3.63
C GLN A 118 8.42 2.77 -4.32
N ASN A 119 8.82 1.49 -4.22
CA ASN A 119 10.13 1.05 -4.69
C ASN A 119 10.06 0.20 -5.97
N ASP A 120 8.88 -0.20 -6.43
CA ASP A 120 8.69 -0.99 -7.65
C ASP A 120 8.72 -0.16 -8.95
N GLY A 121 9.10 1.11 -8.89
CA GLY A 121 9.15 2.00 -10.05
C GLY A 121 9.97 1.43 -11.22
N GLU A 122 11.05 0.68 -10.96
CA GLU A 122 11.87 0.05 -12.00
C GLU A 122 11.07 -0.93 -12.89
N TYR A 123 10.05 -1.60 -12.35
CA TYR A 123 9.22 -2.56 -13.07
C TYR A 123 8.08 -1.93 -13.88
N VAL A 124 7.76 -0.67 -13.60
CA VAL A 124 6.64 0.06 -14.22
C VAL A 124 7.09 1.33 -14.94
N GLY A 125 8.39 1.51 -15.14
CA GLY A 125 8.96 2.65 -15.86
C GLY A 125 8.94 3.95 -15.07
N GLY A 126 9.04 3.90 -13.75
CA GLY A 126 9.09 5.06 -12.85
C GLY A 126 7.81 5.25 -12.04
N CYS A 127 7.59 6.45 -11.53
CA CYS A 127 6.40 6.79 -10.76
C CYS A 127 5.13 6.66 -11.60
N ILE A 128 4.11 6.00 -11.08
CA ILE A 128 2.82 5.79 -11.73
C ILE A 128 1.80 6.92 -11.51
N ALA A 129 2.15 7.92 -10.70
CA ALA A 129 1.32 9.07 -10.36
C ALA A 129 1.16 10.07 -11.54
N GLY A 130 0.44 11.16 -11.30
CA GLY A 130 0.25 12.24 -12.26
C GLY A 130 -0.59 11.84 -13.48
N GLY A 131 -1.47 10.84 -13.34
CA GLY A 131 -2.33 10.39 -14.42
C GLY A 131 -1.69 9.34 -15.34
N ARG A 132 -0.43 8.91 -15.11
CA ARG A 132 0.18 7.82 -15.89
C ARG A 132 -0.60 6.51 -15.71
N ASN A 133 -0.85 6.09 -14.47
CA ASN A 133 -1.68 4.93 -14.16
C ASN A 133 -2.73 5.24 -13.07
N TYR A 134 -2.53 6.29 -12.28
CA TYR A 134 -3.52 6.78 -11.32
C TYR A 134 -3.29 8.25 -10.99
N PHE A 135 -4.29 8.88 -10.40
CA PHE A 135 -4.23 10.14 -9.68
C PHE A 135 -5.25 10.11 -8.53
N HIS A 136 -5.22 11.10 -7.67
CA HIS A 136 -6.10 11.20 -6.52
C HIS A 136 -7.14 12.32 -6.74
N ILE A 137 -8.36 12.08 -6.30
CA ILE A 137 -9.39 13.12 -6.19
C ILE A 137 -9.73 13.24 -4.71
N ASN A 138 -9.52 14.41 -4.13
CA ASN A 138 -9.81 14.66 -2.74
C ASN A 138 -11.31 14.92 -2.49
N SER A 139 -11.68 15.10 -1.20
CA SER A 139 -13.08 15.32 -0.81
C SER A 139 -13.71 16.61 -1.32
N ALA A 140 -12.90 17.59 -1.75
CA ALA A 140 -13.35 18.82 -2.37
C ALA A 140 -13.49 18.71 -3.90
N GLY A 141 -13.11 17.58 -4.49
CA GLY A 141 -13.11 17.36 -5.93
C GLY A 141 -11.83 17.79 -6.64
N ASP A 142 -10.80 18.26 -5.91
CA ASP A 142 -9.55 18.65 -6.53
C ASP A 142 -8.78 17.42 -7.02
N ALA A 143 -8.23 17.51 -8.23
CA ALA A 143 -7.44 16.46 -8.82
C ALA A 143 -5.96 16.64 -8.46
N GLU A 144 -5.45 15.78 -7.61
CA GLU A 144 -4.09 15.77 -7.10
C GLU A 144 -3.25 14.71 -7.83
N PRO A 145 -1.98 14.97 -8.19
CA PRO A 145 -1.15 14.00 -8.88
C PRO A 145 -0.99 12.67 -8.13
N CYS A 146 -1.00 12.71 -6.79
CA CYS A 146 -0.81 11.56 -5.93
C CYS A 146 -1.50 11.79 -4.59
N VAL A 147 -1.94 10.73 -3.94
CA VAL A 147 -2.53 10.77 -2.58
C VAL A 147 -1.57 11.38 -1.52
N PHE A 148 -0.28 11.48 -1.80
CA PHE A 148 0.73 12.11 -0.94
C PHE A 148 1.10 13.54 -1.37
N ILE A 149 0.47 14.07 -2.40
CA ILE A 149 0.73 15.42 -2.95
C ILE A 149 -0.58 16.20 -2.88
N HIS A 150 -0.68 17.10 -1.91
CA HIS A 150 -1.90 17.83 -1.59
C HIS A 150 -1.95 19.22 -2.24
N PHE A 151 -1.76 19.30 -3.53
CA PHE A 151 -2.04 20.49 -4.32
C PHE A 151 -2.59 20.13 -5.70
N SER A 152 -3.44 21.00 -6.22
CA SER A 152 -4.12 20.83 -7.49
C SER A 152 -4.27 22.16 -8.22
N ASN A 153 -4.43 22.10 -9.52
CA ASN A 153 -4.83 23.23 -10.37
C ASN A 153 -6.11 22.94 -11.15
N THR A 154 -6.77 21.83 -10.89
CA THR A 154 -7.99 21.38 -11.57
C THR A 154 -8.94 20.70 -10.58
N ASN A 155 -10.25 20.76 -10.87
CA ASN A 155 -11.30 20.19 -10.05
C ASN A 155 -12.30 19.42 -10.91
N ILE A 156 -12.76 18.24 -10.49
CA ILE A 156 -13.68 17.37 -11.26
C ILE A 156 -15.08 17.98 -11.47
N HIS A 157 -15.47 18.99 -10.70
CA HIS A 157 -16.72 19.70 -10.87
C HIS A 157 -16.65 20.75 -12.00
N GLU A 158 -15.45 21.14 -12.43
CA GLU A 158 -15.17 22.17 -13.41
C GLU A 158 -14.49 21.65 -14.66
N ASN A 159 -13.74 20.54 -14.54
CA ASN A 159 -12.92 19.95 -15.59
C ASN A 159 -13.29 18.50 -15.85
N SER A 160 -13.29 18.10 -17.11
CA SER A 160 -13.35 16.70 -17.50
C SER A 160 -12.05 15.96 -17.13
N ILE A 161 -12.11 14.64 -17.01
CA ILE A 161 -10.92 13.81 -16.75
C ILE A 161 -9.83 14.06 -17.81
N LEU A 162 -10.20 14.26 -19.07
CA LEU A 162 -9.22 14.51 -20.12
C LEU A 162 -8.50 15.87 -19.94
N GLU A 163 -9.23 16.92 -19.58
CA GLU A 163 -8.66 18.23 -19.28
C GLU A 163 -7.73 18.17 -18.07
N ILE A 164 -8.11 17.42 -17.02
CA ILE A 164 -7.28 17.17 -15.85
C ILE A 164 -5.95 16.52 -16.26
N LEU A 165 -6.02 15.43 -17.03
CA LEU A 165 -4.82 14.69 -17.47
C LEU A 165 -3.92 15.51 -18.40
N GLN A 166 -4.48 16.50 -19.12
CA GLN A 166 -3.75 17.41 -20.00
C GLN A 166 -3.33 18.72 -19.31
N SER A 167 -3.64 18.88 -18.04
CA SER A 167 -3.24 20.09 -17.29
C SER A 167 -1.73 20.20 -17.15
N PRO A 168 -1.17 21.42 -17.02
CA PRO A 168 0.27 21.61 -16.88
C PRO A 168 0.87 20.85 -15.70
N LEU A 169 0.13 20.74 -14.60
CA LEU A 169 0.55 19.97 -13.43
C LEU A 169 0.74 18.50 -13.76
N PHE A 170 -0.25 17.88 -14.41
CA PHE A 170 -0.21 16.45 -14.74
C PHE A 170 0.82 16.17 -15.85
N MET A 171 0.90 17.02 -16.86
CA MET A 171 1.89 16.88 -17.94
C MET A 171 3.33 16.97 -17.44
N ALA A 172 3.60 17.58 -16.29
CA ALA A 172 4.94 17.60 -15.68
C ALA A 172 5.38 16.22 -15.14
N TYR A 173 4.47 15.23 -15.05
CA TYR A 173 4.79 13.85 -14.65
C TYR A 173 5.02 12.90 -15.85
N HIS A 174 4.82 13.37 -17.06
CA HIS A 174 5.01 12.64 -18.30
C HIS A 174 6.33 13.01 -18.99
#